data_706bd3e75580f0cf9c3438d14a30ff37
#
_entry.id   706bd3e75580f0cf9c3438d14a30ff37
#
_cell.length_a   1.000
_cell.length_b   1.000
_cell.length_c   1.000
_cell.angle_alpha   90.00
_cell.angle_beta   90.00
_cell.angle_gamma   90.00
#
_symmetry.space_group_name_H-M   'P 1'
#
loop_
_entity.id
_entity.type
_entity.pdbx_description
1 polymer ?
#
loop_
_entity_poly.entity_id
_entity_poly.type
_entity_poly.pdbx_seq_one_letter_code
_entity_poly.pdbx_strand_id
1 'polypeptide(L)'
;QAAFNINHKVEGKLRVGSFSSITTLWMPEVVHYFKENYPKVSIEILDGNYDEIREWIIHGQVDCGFLSSIVADDLKFYPLWDDPLCAVFPEGHPLAARPSVTLSQLFQYPLIIETPGCDNDIQHLMLKCPVKPNISYSFRDDTLIMAFVRSGLGVTISQELVMQAFG
;
A
#
# COMPACT_ATOMS: atom_id res chain seq x y z
N GLN A 1 -29.21 17.92 34.44
CA GLN A 1 -28.29 18.19 33.34
C GLN A 1 -26.85 18.16 33.91
N ALA A 2 -26.20 17.02 33.90
CA ALA A 2 -24.79 16.91 34.27
C ALA A 2 -23.98 17.21 32.99
N ALA A 3 -23.34 18.37 32.97
CA ALA A 3 -22.34 18.68 31.96
C ALA A 3 -21.13 17.76 32.19
N PHE A 4 -20.94 16.78 31.33
CA PHE A 4 -19.73 16.01 31.26
C PHE A 4 -18.61 16.90 30.68
N ASN A 5 -17.92 17.62 31.56
CA ASN A 5 -16.63 18.22 31.22
C ASN A 5 -15.59 17.11 31.18
N ILE A 6 -15.47 16.45 30.02
CA ILE A 6 -14.39 15.51 29.76
C ILE A 6 -13.21 16.33 29.24
N ASN A 7 -12.47 16.97 30.15
CA ASN A 7 -11.09 17.38 29.89
C ASN A 7 -10.19 16.13 29.89
N HIS A 8 -10.45 15.20 28.97
CA HIS A 8 -9.48 14.15 28.69
C HIS A 8 -8.31 14.79 27.94
N LYS A 9 -7.24 15.07 28.67
CA LYS A 9 -5.94 15.33 28.05
C LYS A 9 -5.60 14.08 27.26
N VAL A 10 -5.74 14.16 25.94
CA VAL A 10 -5.33 13.08 25.03
C VAL A 10 -3.82 13.01 25.13
N GLU A 11 -3.31 11.93 25.73
CA GLU A 11 -1.88 11.69 25.94
C GLU A 11 -1.57 10.20 25.85
N GLY A 12 -0.37 9.86 25.44
CA GLY A 12 0.07 8.47 25.33
C GLY A 12 0.80 8.19 24.03
N LYS A 13 0.89 6.91 23.69
CA LYS A 13 1.55 6.41 22.49
C LYS A 13 0.52 5.78 21.57
N LEU A 14 0.51 6.20 20.30
CA LEU A 14 -0.27 5.62 19.23
C LEU A 14 0.67 4.85 18.30
N ARG A 15 0.47 3.54 18.17
CA ARG A 15 1.24 2.67 17.30
C ARG A 15 0.42 2.42 16.02
N VAL A 16 1.01 2.73 14.88
CA VAL A 16 0.35 2.64 13.58
C VAL A 16 1.12 1.70 12.68
N GLY A 17 0.48 0.64 12.18
CA GLY A 17 1.01 -0.20 11.11
C GLY A 17 0.78 0.48 9.76
N SER A 18 1.82 0.63 8.96
CA SER A 18 1.75 1.31 7.67
C SER A 18 2.68 0.66 6.66
N PHE A 19 2.35 0.75 5.39
CA PHE A 19 3.20 0.31 4.29
C PHE A 19 3.77 1.51 3.53
N SER A 20 4.81 1.28 2.74
CA SER A 20 5.72 2.28 2.19
C SER A 20 5.04 3.47 1.51
N SER A 21 4.04 3.26 0.64
CA SER A 21 3.36 4.35 -0.07
C SER A 21 2.56 5.24 0.88
N ILE A 22 1.80 4.67 1.80
CA ILE A 22 1.05 5.42 2.82
C ILE A 22 2.00 6.13 3.78
N THR A 23 3.06 5.45 4.22
CA THR A 23 4.08 6.04 5.08
C THR A 23 4.72 7.27 4.42
N THR A 24 4.96 7.20 3.10
CA THR A 24 5.58 8.29 2.35
C THR A 24 4.61 9.46 2.11
N LEU A 25 3.38 9.17 1.71
CA LEU A 25 2.44 10.19 1.25
C LEU A 25 1.64 10.84 2.38
N TRP A 26 1.18 10.05 3.36
CA TRP A 26 0.20 10.53 4.34
C TRP A 26 0.78 10.70 5.75
N MET A 27 1.68 9.82 6.18
CA MET A 27 2.13 9.83 7.57
C MET A 27 2.88 11.11 7.98
N PRO A 28 3.65 11.81 7.13
CA PRO A 28 4.27 13.07 7.52
C PRO A 28 3.25 14.13 7.95
N GLU A 29 2.15 14.30 7.20
CA GLU A 29 1.09 15.23 7.55
C GLU A 29 0.33 14.81 8.81
N VAL A 30 0.03 13.51 8.95
CA VAL A 30 -0.62 12.96 10.15
C VAL A 30 0.24 13.22 11.39
N VAL A 31 1.54 12.93 11.33
CA VAL A 31 2.47 13.17 12.44
C VAL A 31 2.55 14.66 12.77
N HIS A 32 2.61 15.52 11.76
CA HIS A 32 2.64 16.98 11.95
C HIS A 32 1.38 17.48 12.63
N TYR A 33 0.20 17.05 12.16
CA TYR A 33 -1.09 17.39 12.76
C TYR A 33 -1.17 16.99 14.24
N PHE A 34 -0.71 15.77 14.59
CA PHE A 34 -0.71 15.32 15.98
C PHE A 34 0.27 16.11 16.84
N LYS A 35 1.45 16.47 16.34
CA LYS A 35 2.40 17.31 17.07
C LYS A 35 1.84 18.67 17.42
N GLU A 36 1.06 19.28 16.53
CA GLU A 36 0.45 20.60 16.76
C GLU A 36 -0.77 20.53 17.68
N ASN A 37 -1.67 19.57 17.46
CA ASN A 37 -2.96 19.53 18.12
C ASN A 37 -3.00 18.64 19.37
N TYR A 38 -2.11 17.64 19.45
CA TYR A 38 -2.03 16.65 20.52
C TYR A 38 -0.57 16.43 20.97
N PRO A 39 0.12 17.46 21.47
CA PRO A 39 1.58 17.43 21.71
C PRO A 39 2.02 16.40 22.76
N LYS A 40 1.08 15.80 23.49
CA LYS A 40 1.34 14.73 24.46
C LYS A 40 1.12 13.32 23.89
N VAL A 41 0.74 13.22 22.61
CA VAL A 41 0.62 11.96 21.90
C VAL A 41 1.90 11.74 21.09
N SER A 42 2.56 10.63 21.31
CA SER A 42 3.65 10.16 20.45
C SER A 42 3.12 9.16 19.42
N ILE A 43 3.49 9.32 18.16
CA ILE A 43 3.17 8.36 17.10
C ILE A 43 4.40 7.49 16.85
N GLU A 44 4.21 6.19 16.88
CA GLU A 44 5.18 5.19 16.43
C GLU A 44 4.63 4.51 15.19
N ILE A 45 5.41 4.51 14.10
CA ILE A 45 5.05 3.88 12.84
C ILE A 45 5.83 2.58 12.73
N LEU A 46 5.13 1.47 12.52
CA LEU A 46 5.71 0.17 12.18
C LEU A 46 5.49 -0.05 10.68
N ASP A 47 6.59 -0.09 9.94
CA ASP A 47 6.57 -0.34 8.50
C ASP A 47 6.53 -1.84 8.21
N GLY A 48 5.58 -2.28 7.35
CA GLY A 48 5.39 -3.69 7.02
C GLY A 48 4.47 -3.89 5.82
N ASN A 49 4.34 -5.15 5.40
CA ASN A 49 3.38 -5.54 4.38
C ASN A 49 1.98 -5.79 4.97
N TYR A 50 0.98 -6.06 4.13
CA TYR A 50 -0.40 -6.27 4.56
C TYR A 50 -0.55 -7.42 5.56
N ASP A 51 0.14 -8.53 5.34
CA ASP A 51 0.06 -9.69 6.24
C ASP A 51 0.69 -9.37 7.60
N GLU A 52 1.85 -8.70 7.62
CA GLU A 52 2.52 -8.25 8.84
C GLU A 52 1.65 -7.27 9.62
N ILE A 53 1.09 -6.25 8.96
CA ILE A 53 0.24 -5.24 9.60
C ILE A 53 -1.02 -5.89 10.18
N ARG A 54 -1.65 -6.81 9.44
CA ARG A 54 -2.81 -7.57 9.92
C ARG A 54 -2.49 -8.35 11.19
N GLU A 55 -1.38 -9.08 11.20
CA GLU A 55 -0.92 -9.81 12.38
C GLU A 55 -0.64 -8.89 13.56
N TRP A 56 -0.02 -7.74 13.33
CA TRP A 56 0.23 -6.75 14.38
C TRP A 56 -1.06 -6.19 15.00
N ILE A 57 -2.10 -5.97 14.20
CA ILE A 57 -3.42 -5.55 14.69
C ILE A 57 -4.04 -6.65 15.55
N ILE A 58 -4.07 -7.90 15.06
CA ILE A 58 -4.68 -9.04 15.76
C ILE A 58 -3.98 -9.28 17.12
N HIS A 59 -2.66 -9.16 17.15
CA HIS A 59 -1.88 -9.39 18.37
C HIS A 59 -1.69 -8.13 19.24
N GLY A 60 -2.31 -7.00 18.88
CA GLY A 60 -2.21 -5.75 19.64
C GLY A 60 -0.82 -5.12 19.66
N GLN A 61 0.03 -5.44 18.70
CA GLN A 61 1.33 -4.79 18.53
C GLN A 61 1.20 -3.37 17.99
N VAL A 62 0.16 -3.11 17.22
CA VAL A 62 -0.28 -1.77 16.79
C VAL A 62 -1.70 -1.51 17.26
N ASP A 63 -2.05 -0.23 17.41
CA ASP A 63 -3.38 0.20 17.84
C ASP A 63 -4.33 0.37 16.64
N CYS A 64 -3.77 0.66 15.47
CA CYS A 64 -4.45 0.67 14.16
C CYS A 64 -3.44 0.46 13.04
N GLY A 65 -3.92 0.25 11.81
CA GLY A 65 -3.05 0.08 10.64
C GLY A 65 -3.81 0.30 9.34
N PHE A 66 -3.05 0.55 8.29
CA PHE A 66 -3.57 0.66 6.94
C PHE A 66 -3.53 -0.71 6.25
N LEU A 67 -4.63 -1.08 5.63
CA LEU A 67 -4.80 -2.35 4.94
C LEU A 67 -5.67 -2.18 3.70
N SER A 68 -5.51 -3.07 2.73
CA SER A 68 -6.51 -3.27 1.69
C SER A 68 -7.78 -3.91 2.26
N SER A 69 -8.94 -3.58 1.69
CA SER A 69 -10.22 -4.16 2.08
C SER A 69 -10.27 -5.69 1.91
N ILE A 70 -9.48 -6.26 1.00
CA ILE A 70 -9.40 -7.71 0.78
C ILE A 70 -8.76 -8.42 1.98
N VAL A 71 -7.80 -7.77 2.65
CA VAL A 71 -7.06 -8.35 3.76
C VAL A 71 -7.72 -8.07 5.11
N ALA A 72 -8.57 -7.05 5.18
CA ALA A 72 -9.19 -6.59 6.43
C ALA A 72 -10.37 -7.45 6.92
N ASP A 73 -10.80 -8.43 6.19
CA ASP A 73 -11.98 -9.31 6.24
C ASP A 73 -12.74 -9.37 7.60
N ASP A 74 -12.07 -9.73 8.69
CA ASP A 74 -12.62 -9.88 10.04
C ASP A 74 -12.29 -8.71 11.00
N LEU A 75 -11.61 -7.69 10.50
CA LEU A 75 -11.22 -6.52 11.29
C LEU A 75 -12.27 -5.40 11.18
N LYS A 76 -12.33 -4.55 12.21
CA LYS A 76 -13.08 -3.32 12.11
C LYS A 76 -12.40 -2.38 11.12
N PHE A 77 -12.99 -2.24 9.94
CA PHE A 77 -12.44 -1.53 8.80
C PHE A 77 -13.20 -0.24 8.50
N TYR A 78 -12.47 0.82 8.19
CA TYR A 78 -13.00 2.10 7.74
C TYR A 78 -12.39 2.43 6.38
N PRO A 79 -13.18 2.47 5.28
CA PRO A 79 -12.66 2.85 3.97
C PRO A 79 -12.21 4.32 3.98
N LEU A 80 -10.99 4.57 3.53
CA LEU A 80 -10.39 5.90 3.47
C LEU A 80 -10.19 6.37 2.03
N TRP A 81 -9.82 5.47 1.14
CA TRP A 81 -9.43 5.79 -0.23
C TRP A 81 -9.68 4.60 -1.16
N ASP A 82 -10.08 4.90 -2.40
CA ASP A 82 -10.11 3.92 -3.49
C ASP A 82 -8.81 4.05 -4.28
N ASP A 83 -7.97 3.02 -4.25
CA ASP A 83 -6.65 3.01 -4.86
C ASP A 83 -6.65 2.08 -6.09
N PRO A 84 -6.83 2.62 -7.30
CA PRO A 84 -6.95 1.80 -8.49
C PRO A 84 -5.62 1.14 -8.87
N LEU A 85 -5.71 -0.08 -9.39
CA LEU A 85 -4.58 -0.79 -9.96
C LEU A 85 -4.28 -0.29 -11.37
N CYS A 86 -3.02 0.04 -11.60
CA CYS A 86 -2.49 0.55 -12.86
C CYS A 86 -1.43 -0.38 -13.43
N ALA A 87 -1.40 -0.52 -14.76
CA ALA A 87 -0.26 -1.13 -15.44
C ALA A 87 0.83 -0.07 -15.65
N VAL A 88 2.05 -0.40 -15.27
CA VAL A 88 3.19 0.50 -15.33
C VAL A 88 4.20 0.02 -16.35
N PHE A 89 4.64 0.92 -17.20
CA PHE A 89 5.49 0.64 -18.34
C PHE A 89 6.74 1.51 -18.35
N PRO A 90 7.86 1.02 -18.91
CA PRO A 90 8.98 1.90 -19.23
C PRO A 90 8.59 2.93 -20.29
N GLU A 91 9.33 4.02 -20.36
CA GLU A 91 9.14 5.05 -21.38
C GLU A 91 9.18 4.46 -22.80
N GLY A 92 8.27 4.90 -23.66
CA GLY A 92 8.18 4.43 -25.05
C GLY A 92 7.58 3.04 -25.25
N HIS A 93 7.08 2.40 -24.18
CA HIS A 93 6.48 1.07 -24.32
C HIS A 93 5.20 1.10 -25.19
N PRO A 94 4.98 0.12 -26.10
CA PRO A 94 3.84 0.14 -27.05
C PRO A 94 2.46 0.17 -26.40
N LEU A 95 2.32 -0.36 -25.17
CA LEU A 95 1.06 -0.38 -24.43
C LEU A 95 0.83 0.91 -23.62
N ALA A 96 1.85 1.73 -23.37
CA ALA A 96 1.73 2.92 -22.56
C ALA A 96 0.80 4.00 -23.14
N ALA A 97 0.63 4.02 -24.47
CA ALA A 97 -0.29 4.94 -25.16
C ALA A 97 -1.77 4.51 -25.10
N ARG A 98 -2.07 3.35 -24.53
CA ARG A 98 -3.44 2.84 -24.46
C ARG A 98 -4.14 3.32 -23.19
N PRO A 99 -5.42 3.68 -23.26
CA PRO A 99 -6.17 4.10 -22.08
C PRO A 99 -6.41 2.95 -21.07
N SER A 100 -6.34 1.71 -21.54
CA SER A 100 -6.43 0.51 -20.71
C SER A 100 -5.75 -0.68 -21.38
N VAL A 101 -5.30 -1.62 -20.56
CA VAL A 101 -4.71 -2.89 -21.01
C VAL A 101 -5.32 -4.05 -20.25
N THR A 102 -5.40 -5.20 -20.90
CA THR A 102 -5.83 -6.43 -20.24
C THR A 102 -4.63 -7.14 -19.60
N LEU A 103 -4.89 -7.97 -18.59
CA LEU A 103 -3.84 -8.81 -17.98
C LEU A 103 -3.20 -9.72 -19.03
N SER A 104 -3.98 -10.28 -19.95
CA SER A 104 -3.45 -11.14 -21.01
C SER A 104 -2.50 -10.42 -21.96
N GLN A 105 -2.68 -9.12 -22.18
CA GLN A 105 -1.73 -8.29 -22.93
C GLN A 105 -0.47 -8.00 -22.12
N LEU A 106 -0.63 -7.67 -20.85
CA LEU A 106 0.47 -7.36 -19.94
C LEU A 106 1.39 -8.58 -19.76
N PHE A 107 0.80 -9.78 -19.61
CA PHE A 107 1.54 -11.03 -19.37
C PHE A 107 2.32 -11.55 -20.59
N GLN A 108 2.24 -10.87 -21.74
CA GLN A 108 3.15 -11.11 -22.86
C GLN A 108 4.56 -10.54 -22.61
N TYR A 109 4.72 -9.71 -21.60
CA TYR A 109 5.99 -9.04 -21.25
C TYR A 109 6.56 -9.61 -19.96
N PRO A 110 7.87 -9.47 -19.73
CA PRO A 110 8.47 -9.79 -18.44
C PRO A 110 7.81 -8.99 -17.33
N LEU A 111 7.28 -9.67 -16.32
CA LEU A 111 6.58 -9.03 -15.21
C LEU A 111 7.52 -8.90 -14.00
N ILE A 112 7.52 -7.73 -13.40
CA ILE A 112 8.21 -7.42 -12.15
C ILE A 112 7.11 -7.19 -11.12
N ILE A 113 7.15 -7.92 -10.01
CA ILE A 113 6.06 -7.88 -9.02
C ILE A 113 6.59 -7.77 -7.60
N GLU A 114 5.69 -7.47 -6.69
CA GLU A 114 5.98 -7.64 -5.28
C GLU A 114 6.06 -9.12 -4.89
N THR A 115 6.89 -9.39 -3.88
CA THR A 115 6.99 -10.73 -3.27
C THR A 115 5.63 -11.12 -2.68
N PRO A 116 5.21 -12.40 -2.80
CA PRO A 116 3.97 -12.87 -2.19
C PRO A 116 3.83 -12.48 -0.72
N GLY A 117 2.63 -12.03 -0.32
CA GLY A 117 2.34 -11.49 1.01
C GLY A 117 2.55 -9.97 1.14
N CYS A 118 3.19 -9.32 0.18
CA CYS A 118 3.33 -7.87 0.17
C CYS A 118 2.12 -7.19 -0.48
N ASP A 119 1.60 -7.75 -1.57
CA ASP A 119 0.43 -7.23 -2.28
C ASP A 119 -0.57 -8.34 -2.62
N ASN A 120 -1.56 -8.50 -1.76
CA ASN A 120 -2.62 -9.49 -1.96
C ASN A 120 -3.60 -9.08 -3.06
N ASP A 121 -3.78 -7.79 -3.33
CA ASP A 121 -4.71 -7.28 -4.35
C ASP A 121 -4.26 -7.68 -5.75
N ILE A 122 -2.98 -7.48 -6.06
CA ILE A 122 -2.38 -7.88 -7.35
C ILE A 122 -2.39 -9.39 -7.49
N GLN A 123 -2.08 -10.13 -6.44
CA GLN A 123 -2.13 -11.60 -6.47
C GLN A 123 -3.53 -12.12 -6.76
N HIS A 124 -4.56 -11.58 -6.10
CA HIS A 124 -5.96 -11.92 -6.39
C HIS A 124 -6.37 -11.57 -7.82
N LEU A 125 -5.89 -10.42 -8.33
CA LEU A 125 -6.14 -10.04 -9.72
C LEU A 125 -5.50 -11.02 -10.70
N MET A 126 -4.24 -11.41 -10.47
CA MET A 126 -3.52 -12.35 -11.34
C MET A 126 -4.16 -13.74 -11.37
N LEU A 127 -4.68 -14.22 -10.24
CA LEU A 127 -5.37 -15.52 -10.15
C LEU A 127 -6.63 -15.60 -11.01
N LYS A 128 -7.27 -14.47 -11.34
CA LYS A 128 -8.45 -14.41 -12.22
C LYS A 128 -8.11 -14.48 -13.71
N CYS A 129 -6.84 -14.36 -14.08
CA CYS A 129 -6.41 -14.40 -15.47
C CYS A 129 -6.10 -15.84 -15.91
N PRO A 130 -6.65 -16.32 -17.05
CA PRO A 130 -6.34 -17.67 -17.55
C PRO A 130 -4.92 -17.79 -18.10
N VAL A 131 -4.27 -16.66 -18.42
CA VAL A 131 -2.88 -16.61 -18.90
C VAL A 131 -1.96 -16.49 -17.70
N LYS A 132 -0.93 -17.35 -17.66
CA LYS A 132 0.08 -17.28 -16.60
C LYS A 132 1.06 -16.14 -16.87
N PRO A 133 1.38 -15.33 -15.84
CA PRO A 133 2.38 -14.26 -15.97
C PRO A 133 3.79 -14.84 -16.14
N ASN A 134 4.62 -14.15 -16.93
CA ASN A 134 6.05 -14.38 -17.01
C ASN A 134 6.76 -13.52 -15.94
N ILE A 135 6.80 -14.00 -14.69
CA ILE A 135 7.44 -13.28 -13.59
C ILE A 135 8.96 -13.40 -13.74
N SER A 136 9.63 -12.28 -13.99
CA SER A 136 11.08 -12.22 -14.17
C SER A 136 11.81 -11.76 -12.91
N TYR A 137 11.18 -10.88 -12.12
CA TYR A 137 11.75 -10.39 -10.86
C TYR A 137 10.66 -10.22 -9.82
N SER A 138 11.05 -10.35 -8.54
CA SER A 138 10.17 -10.15 -7.40
C SER A 138 10.94 -9.45 -6.28
N PHE A 139 10.39 -8.34 -5.75
CA PHE A 139 10.99 -7.53 -4.71
C PHE A 139 9.97 -7.23 -3.60
N ARG A 140 10.45 -6.90 -2.40
CA ARG A 140 9.61 -6.40 -1.30
C ARG A 140 9.47 -4.87 -1.31
N ASP A 141 10.27 -4.19 -2.10
CA ASP A 141 10.42 -2.74 -2.12
C ASP A 141 9.94 -2.17 -3.45
N ASP A 142 8.91 -1.35 -3.41
CA ASP A 142 8.33 -0.66 -4.56
C ASP A 142 9.37 0.16 -5.33
N THR A 143 10.32 0.76 -4.63
CA THR A 143 11.36 1.59 -5.27
C THR A 143 12.25 0.76 -6.20
N LEU A 144 12.52 -0.51 -5.82
CA LEU A 144 13.25 -1.45 -6.67
C LEU A 144 12.43 -1.86 -7.89
N ILE A 145 11.13 -2.14 -7.69
CA ILE A 145 10.20 -2.46 -8.79
C ILE A 145 10.19 -1.33 -9.81
N MET A 146 9.98 -0.10 -9.34
CA MET A 146 9.94 1.09 -10.21
C MET A 146 11.27 1.34 -10.92
N ALA A 147 12.40 1.13 -10.24
CA ALA A 147 13.73 1.27 -10.86
C ALA A 147 13.95 0.26 -12.00
N PHE A 148 13.52 -0.99 -11.80
CA PHE A 148 13.64 -2.03 -12.83
C PHE A 148 12.71 -1.77 -14.03
N VAL A 149 11.48 -1.31 -13.78
CA VAL A 149 10.57 -0.90 -14.85
C VAL A 149 11.15 0.26 -15.64
N ARG A 150 11.62 1.33 -14.97
CA ARG A 150 12.26 2.48 -15.64
C ARG A 150 13.47 2.07 -16.49
N SER A 151 14.19 1.04 -16.07
CA SER A 151 15.35 0.50 -16.81
C SER A 151 14.96 -0.36 -18.02
N GLY A 152 13.67 -0.55 -18.31
CA GLY A 152 13.20 -1.35 -19.44
C GLY A 152 13.30 -2.87 -19.24
N LEU A 153 13.48 -3.35 -18.00
CA LEU A 153 13.66 -4.77 -17.69
C LEU A 153 12.33 -5.53 -17.63
N GLY A 154 11.20 -4.82 -17.65
CA GLY A 154 9.86 -5.41 -17.64
C GLY A 154 8.79 -4.38 -17.37
N VAL A 155 7.60 -4.87 -17.09
CA VAL A 155 6.40 -4.09 -16.75
C VAL A 155 5.89 -4.52 -15.38
N THR A 156 5.05 -3.69 -14.74
CA THR A 156 4.43 -4.09 -13.46
C THR A 156 2.95 -3.72 -13.41
N ILE A 157 2.27 -4.22 -12.39
CA ILE A 157 0.97 -3.76 -11.92
C ILE A 157 1.23 -3.14 -10.56
N SER A 158 0.68 -1.97 -10.30
CA SER A 158 0.86 -1.29 -9.03
C SER A 158 -0.35 -0.42 -8.71
N GLN A 159 -0.52 -0.05 -7.47
CA GLN A 159 -1.53 0.91 -7.04
C GLN A 159 -1.14 2.33 -7.44
N GLU A 160 -2.15 3.20 -7.61
CA GLU A 160 -1.93 4.60 -7.93
C GLU A 160 -1.11 5.32 -6.86
N LEU A 161 -1.35 5.03 -5.57
CA LEU A 161 -0.59 5.61 -4.47
C LEU A 161 0.90 5.24 -4.52
N VAL A 162 1.23 4.01 -4.91
CA VAL A 162 2.63 3.61 -5.13
C VAL A 162 3.26 4.43 -6.25
N MET A 163 2.50 4.67 -7.34
CA MET A 163 2.97 5.52 -8.43
C MET A 163 3.18 6.97 -8.00
N GLN A 164 2.32 7.50 -7.15
CA GLN A 164 2.49 8.86 -6.59
C GLN A 164 3.69 8.97 -5.65
N ALA A 165 3.99 7.91 -4.91
CA ALA A 165 5.10 7.89 -3.96
C ALA A 165 6.47 7.68 -4.63
N PHE A 166 6.55 6.83 -5.66
CA PHE A 166 7.82 6.29 -6.17
C PHE A 166 7.95 6.30 -7.71
N GLY A 167 6.87 6.67 -8.45
CA GLY A 167 6.79 6.65 -9.91
C GLY A 167 7.55 7.73 -10.66
#